data_755cbed265846dc62432a81a4b68d2c9
#
_entry.id   755cbed265846dc62432a81a4b68d2c9
#
_cell.length_a   1.000
_cell.length_b   1.000
_cell.length_c   1.000
_cell.angle_alpha   90.00
_cell.angle_beta   90.00
_cell.angle_gamma   90.00
#
_symmetry.space_group_name_H-M   'P 1'
#
loop_
_entity.id
_entity.type
_entity.pdbx_description
1 polymer ?
#
loop_
_entity_poly.entity_id
_entity_poly.type
_entity_poly.pdbx_seq_one_letter_code
_entity_poly.pdbx_strand_id
1 'polypeptide(L)'
;MSFIVRIAGADARRSLTILEAAAGIAAAQAGERGGGAGDDVTDDAESADDEAAKAVSTESRGGDVVDDESADGEGSPIRITVEAASEASSEAVVRYDKNGDQHYDVVSAFIKSIRGSDVDAALHYLARMIVAGEDPRFIARRIVISAAEDIGMADPQALPIAVAASTAVQNIGMPEGRIPLAEAVTYLAMAPKSNASYKALDAAIADVRSGLVGEVPDHLRDAHYPGAKQLGHGKGYKYAHNFPHSVAPQQHLPEALRGKEYYTPSGNGMERTMGERLETIRRLLRGE
;
A
#
# COMPACT_ATOMS: atom_id res chain seq x y z
N MET A 1 25.14 -6.13 29.41
CA MET A 1 24.16 -5.04 29.64
C MET A 1 24.65 -3.68 29.11
N SER A 2 25.82 -3.17 29.49
CA SER A 2 26.30 -1.83 29.04
C SER A 2 26.40 -1.66 27.51
N PHE A 3 26.75 -2.73 26.78
CA PHE A 3 26.80 -2.75 25.31
C PHE A 3 25.41 -2.54 24.68
N ILE A 4 24.41 -3.30 25.14
CA ILE A 4 23.02 -3.20 24.62
C ILE A 4 22.43 -1.82 24.90
N VAL A 5 22.61 -1.28 26.10
CA VAL A 5 22.11 0.07 26.45
C VAL A 5 22.74 1.14 25.56
N ARG A 6 24.03 1.02 25.26
CA ARG A 6 24.76 1.97 24.37
C ARG A 6 24.26 1.91 22.93
N ILE A 7 24.05 0.69 22.39
CA ILE A 7 23.54 0.51 21.02
C ILE A 7 22.09 0.98 20.89
N ALA A 8 21.29 0.75 21.93
CA ALA A 8 19.90 1.19 21.99
C ALA A 8 19.72 2.72 22.15
N GLY A 9 20.83 3.48 22.32
CA GLY A 9 20.76 4.92 22.53
C GLY A 9 20.08 5.31 23.83
N ALA A 10 20.24 4.51 24.89
CA ALA A 10 19.59 4.65 26.20
C ALA A 10 18.05 4.50 26.19
N ASP A 11 17.46 4.01 25.12
CA ASP A 11 16.05 3.66 25.03
C ASP A 11 15.80 2.30 25.72
N ALA A 12 15.00 2.30 26.79
CA ALA A 12 14.73 1.10 27.59
C ALA A 12 13.98 0.02 26.79
N ARG A 13 12.99 0.40 25.97
CA ARG A 13 12.19 -0.53 25.16
C ARG A 13 13.07 -1.19 24.09
N ARG A 14 13.86 -0.39 23.39
CA ARG A 14 14.81 -0.88 22.40
C ARG A 14 15.88 -1.79 23.01
N SER A 15 16.35 -1.46 24.22
CA SER A 15 17.30 -2.31 24.96
C SER A 15 16.71 -3.69 25.29
N LEU A 16 15.44 -3.76 25.70
CA LEU A 16 14.74 -5.02 25.98
C LEU A 16 14.54 -5.85 24.70
N THR A 17 14.13 -5.24 23.60
CA THR A 17 13.95 -5.94 22.32
C THR A 17 15.26 -6.54 21.82
N ILE A 18 16.37 -5.79 21.91
CA ILE A 18 17.71 -6.32 21.54
C ILE A 18 18.12 -7.47 22.47
N LEU A 19 17.81 -7.37 23.77
CA LEU A 19 18.14 -8.40 24.73
C LEU A 19 17.35 -9.70 24.47
N GLU A 20 16.06 -9.61 24.18
CA GLU A 20 15.20 -10.76 23.84
C GLU A 20 15.67 -11.45 22.57
N ALA A 21 15.97 -10.68 21.51
CA ALA A 21 16.50 -11.22 20.25
C ALA A 21 17.88 -11.89 20.45
N ALA A 22 18.78 -11.26 21.21
CA ALA A 22 20.09 -11.82 21.51
C ALA A 22 20.00 -13.11 22.35
N ALA A 23 19.02 -13.22 23.25
CA ALA A 23 18.77 -14.44 24.00
C ALA A 23 18.26 -15.56 23.09
N GLY A 24 17.39 -15.27 22.11
CA GLY A 24 16.92 -16.22 21.10
C GLY A 24 18.06 -16.76 20.23
N ILE A 25 18.93 -15.89 19.73
CA ILE A 25 20.11 -16.26 18.92
C ILE A 25 21.06 -17.12 19.76
N ALA A 26 21.36 -16.74 20.99
CA ALA A 26 22.23 -17.51 21.88
C ALA A 26 21.67 -18.88 22.21
N ALA A 27 20.34 -19.00 22.37
CA ALA A 27 19.67 -20.29 22.60
C ALA A 27 19.75 -21.21 21.38
N ALA A 28 19.53 -20.70 20.17
CA ALA A 28 19.66 -21.44 18.93
C ALA A 28 21.08 -21.96 18.71
N GLN A 29 22.09 -21.11 18.93
CA GLN A 29 23.52 -21.50 18.83
C GLN A 29 23.94 -22.52 19.88
N ALA A 30 23.32 -22.51 21.07
CA ALA A 30 23.57 -23.51 22.11
C ALA A 30 22.93 -24.86 21.75
N GLY A 31 21.74 -24.87 21.11
CA GLY A 31 21.06 -26.06 20.62
C GLY A 31 21.83 -26.77 19.50
N GLU A 32 22.42 -26.01 18.57
CA GLU A 32 23.26 -26.58 17.48
C GLU A 32 24.57 -27.22 17.96
N ARG A 33 25.15 -26.70 19.05
CA ARG A 33 26.35 -27.24 19.69
C ARG A 33 26.10 -28.53 20.49
N GLY A 34 24.86 -28.78 20.91
CA GLY A 34 24.44 -29.96 21.65
C GLY A 34 24.02 -31.15 20.77
N GLY A 35 23.85 -30.97 19.47
CA GLY A 35 23.35 -31.99 18.53
C GLY A 35 24.39 -32.67 17.67
N GLY A 36 25.68 -32.48 17.91
CA GLY A 36 26.77 -33.02 17.09
C GLY A 36 27.48 -34.23 17.69
N ALA A 37 26.81 -35.39 17.78
CA ALA A 37 27.52 -36.67 17.91
C ALA A 37 26.61 -37.84 17.42
N GLY A 38 26.97 -38.47 16.27
CA GLY A 38 26.48 -39.78 15.78
C GLY A 38 25.39 -39.62 14.71
N ASP A 39 25.47 -40.09 13.53
CA ASP A 39 25.95 -41.15 12.79
C ASP A 39 25.76 -40.93 11.27
N ASP A 40 26.76 -41.26 10.55
CA ASP A 40 26.84 -41.46 9.10
C ASP A 40 25.93 -42.63 8.68
N VAL A 41 25.01 -42.47 7.71
CA VAL A 41 24.57 -43.51 6.75
C VAL A 41 23.77 -42.87 5.58
N THR A 42 24.41 -42.88 4.42
CA THR A 42 24.01 -43.11 3.01
C THR A 42 22.54 -43.04 2.57
N ASP A 43 22.38 -42.28 1.47
CA ASP A 43 21.63 -42.52 0.21
C ASP A 43 20.22 -43.15 0.25
N ASP A 44 19.25 -42.51 -0.29
CA ASP A 44 18.65 -42.74 -1.60
C ASP A 44 17.35 -41.95 -1.79
N ALA A 45 17.08 -41.60 -3.06
CA ALA A 45 15.97 -40.90 -3.60
C ALA A 45 14.60 -41.59 -3.38
N GLU A 46 13.54 -40.85 -3.32
CA GLU A 46 12.38 -40.83 -4.23
C GLU A 46 11.13 -40.22 -3.60
N SER A 47 10.53 -39.39 -4.41
CA SER A 47 9.17 -38.92 -4.51
C SER A 47 8.06 -39.57 -3.68
N ALA A 48 7.13 -38.78 -3.16
CA ALA A 48 5.72 -38.83 -3.52
C ALA A 48 4.85 -37.92 -2.60
N ASP A 49 3.98 -37.28 -3.23
CA ASP A 49 2.76 -36.58 -2.92
C ASP A 49 1.97 -36.98 -1.68
N ASP A 50 1.28 -35.95 -1.15
CA ASP A 50 -0.14 -35.92 -0.79
C ASP A 50 -0.58 -36.15 0.65
N GLU A 51 -1.56 -35.30 0.94
CA GLU A 51 -2.70 -35.38 1.87
C GLU A 51 -2.53 -34.87 3.32
N ALA A 52 -3.21 -33.79 3.47
CA ALA A 52 -4.52 -33.58 4.06
C ALA A 52 -4.56 -32.99 5.47
N ALA A 53 -5.25 -31.90 5.46
CA ALA A 53 -5.92 -31.22 6.56
C ALA A 53 -6.55 -32.14 7.61
N LYS A 54 -6.49 -31.72 8.86
CA LYS A 54 -7.67 -31.62 9.71
C LYS A 54 -7.45 -30.78 10.96
N ALA A 55 -8.33 -29.80 11.08
CA ALA A 55 -8.75 -29.05 12.24
C ALA A 55 -9.07 -29.93 13.45
N VAL A 56 -9.00 -29.41 14.64
CA VAL A 56 -10.13 -29.26 15.57
C VAL A 56 -9.71 -28.52 16.83
N SER A 57 -10.44 -27.49 17.12
CA SER A 57 -10.77 -26.65 18.21
C SER A 57 -10.86 -27.24 19.63
N THR A 58 -10.68 -26.31 20.59
CA THR A 58 -11.36 -26.15 21.91
C THR A 58 -10.96 -27.14 23.01
N GLU A 59 -10.66 -26.75 24.21
CA GLU A 59 -11.38 -25.99 25.24
C GLU A 59 -10.53 -25.83 26.51
N SER A 60 -10.81 -24.79 27.24
CA SER A 60 -10.31 -24.44 28.57
C SER A 60 -10.75 -25.42 29.67
N ARG A 61 -9.91 -25.57 30.67
CA ARG A 61 -10.22 -25.67 32.12
C ARG A 61 -8.93 -25.97 32.88
N GLY A 62 -8.43 -25.17 33.74
CA GLY A 62 -8.75 -24.93 35.10
C GLY A 62 -8.36 -26.08 36.06
N GLY A 63 -7.36 -25.85 36.93
CA GLY A 63 -7.29 -26.65 38.15
C GLY A 63 -5.92 -27.17 38.54
N ASP A 64 -5.45 -26.61 39.60
CA ASP A 64 -4.67 -27.23 40.70
C ASP A 64 -3.15 -27.30 40.61
N VAL A 65 -2.62 -26.56 41.56
CA VAL A 65 -1.32 -26.60 42.15
C VAL A 65 -1.06 -28.01 42.70
N VAL A 66 0.00 -28.64 42.24
CA VAL A 66 0.69 -29.69 42.97
C VAL A 66 2.19 -29.42 42.91
N ASP A 67 2.75 -29.11 44.08
CA ASP A 67 4.17 -29.14 44.30
C ASP A 67 4.67 -30.56 44.05
N ASP A 68 5.65 -30.73 43.15
CA ASP A 68 6.53 -31.88 43.20
C ASP A 68 7.97 -31.42 42.90
N GLU A 69 8.76 -31.53 43.92
CA GLU A 69 10.22 -31.40 43.91
C GLU A 69 10.84 -32.56 43.09
N SER A 70 11.86 -32.17 42.38
CA SER A 70 12.94 -33.01 41.83
C SER A 70 12.94 -33.29 40.34
N ALA A 71 13.77 -32.50 39.64
CA ALA A 71 14.70 -33.04 38.65
C ALA A 71 15.78 -31.98 38.34
N ASP A 72 16.92 -32.13 38.94
CA ASP A 72 18.18 -31.49 38.58
C ASP A 72 18.52 -31.80 37.14
N GLY A 73 18.21 -30.85 36.26
CA GLY A 73 18.74 -30.73 34.89
C GLY A 73 19.48 -29.41 34.81
N GLU A 74 20.67 -29.31 35.37
CA GLU A 74 21.55 -28.17 35.19
C GLU A 74 21.96 -28.06 33.72
N GLY A 75 21.08 -27.46 32.90
CA GLY A 75 21.51 -26.91 31.62
C GLY A 75 22.48 -25.77 31.89
N SER A 76 23.69 -25.85 31.38
CA SER A 76 24.66 -24.77 31.49
C SER A 76 24.00 -23.44 31.09
N PRO A 77 24.18 -22.35 31.86
CA PRO A 77 23.51 -21.08 31.61
C PRO A 77 23.88 -20.56 30.20
N ILE A 78 22.87 -20.27 29.40
CA ILE A 78 23.04 -19.72 28.05
C ILE A 78 23.66 -18.33 28.19
N ARG A 79 24.87 -18.15 27.67
CA ARG A 79 25.56 -16.86 27.68
C ARG A 79 25.22 -16.06 26.44
N ILE A 80 24.61 -14.89 26.62
CA ILE A 80 24.43 -13.90 25.55
C ILE A 80 25.80 -13.25 25.28
N THR A 81 26.38 -13.55 24.11
CA THR A 81 27.66 -12.99 23.68
C THR A 81 27.48 -11.59 23.08
N VAL A 82 28.60 -10.86 22.92
CA VAL A 82 28.59 -9.54 22.27
C VAL A 82 28.22 -9.70 20.79
N GLU A 83 28.65 -10.80 20.17
CA GLU A 83 28.32 -11.16 18.79
C GLU A 83 26.82 -11.36 18.62
N ALA A 84 26.18 -12.19 19.45
CA ALA A 84 24.72 -12.38 19.45
C ALA A 84 23.95 -11.07 19.71
N ALA A 85 24.46 -10.22 20.57
CA ALA A 85 23.88 -8.89 20.83
C ALA A 85 24.09 -7.92 19.64
N SER A 86 25.19 -8.03 18.90
CA SER A 86 25.48 -7.24 17.71
C SER A 86 24.58 -7.68 16.55
N GLU A 87 24.42 -8.99 16.35
CA GLU A 87 23.53 -9.57 15.35
C GLU A 87 22.07 -9.19 15.62
N ALA A 88 21.61 -9.36 16.87
CA ALA A 88 20.29 -8.92 17.32
C ALA A 88 20.08 -7.41 17.15
N SER A 89 21.13 -6.61 17.37
CA SER A 89 21.07 -5.15 17.15
C SER A 89 20.93 -4.82 15.67
N SER A 90 21.60 -5.52 14.78
CA SER A 90 21.48 -5.34 13.33
C SER A 90 20.08 -5.70 12.85
N GLU A 91 19.48 -6.77 13.37
CA GLU A 91 18.07 -7.13 13.11
C GLU A 91 17.09 -6.13 13.75
N ALA A 92 17.36 -5.67 14.96
CA ALA A 92 16.50 -4.72 15.68
C ALA A 92 16.52 -3.32 15.07
N VAL A 93 17.61 -2.90 14.42
CA VAL A 93 17.68 -1.65 13.64
C VAL A 93 16.74 -1.70 12.44
N VAL A 94 16.48 -2.88 11.91
CA VAL A 94 15.60 -3.09 10.77
C VAL A 94 14.14 -3.24 11.20
N ARG A 95 13.87 -3.81 12.38
CA ARG A 95 12.50 -3.90 12.94
C ARG A 95 12.09 -2.54 13.47
N TYR A 96 11.38 -1.75 12.64
CA TYR A 96 10.71 -0.56 13.17
C TYR A 96 9.40 -0.95 13.86
N ASP A 97 9.02 -0.20 14.89
CA ASP A 97 7.75 -0.39 15.57
C ASP A 97 6.59 -0.09 14.59
N LYS A 98 5.82 -1.12 14.23
CA LYS A 98 4.66 -1.00 13.31
C LYS A 98 3.58 -0.04 13.82
N ASN A 99 3.56 0.25 15.10
CA ASN A 99 2.60 1.14 15.76
C ASN A 99 3.22 2.46 16.25
N GLY A 100 4.50 2.73 15.95
CA GLY A 100 5.23 3.91 16.40
C GLY A 100 5.44 4.96 15.31
N ASP A 101 5.94 6.12 15.70
CA ASP A 101 6.22 7.27 14.82
C ASP A 101 7.13 6.91 13.64
N GLN A 102 8.08 5.98 13.84
CA GLN A 102 9.01 5.54 12.79
C GLN A 102 8.31 4.82 11.62
N HIS A 103 7.22 4.07 11.88
CA HIS A 103 6.42 3.45 10.81
C HIS A 103 5.83 4.52 9.88
N TYR A 104 5.19 5.53 10.46
CA TYR A 104 4.59 6.62 9.68
C TYR A 104 5.66 7.43 8.92
N ASP A 105 6.83 7.61 9.49
CA ASP A 105 7.94 8.31 8.85
C ASP A 105 8.46 7.55 7.62
N VAL A 106 8.66 6.23 7.72
CA VAL A 106 9.12 5.40 6.59
C VAL A 106 8.08 5.36 5.47
N VAL A 107 6.80 5.18 5.80
CA VAL A 107 5.70 5.20 4.81
C VAL A 107 5.59 6.58 4.16
N SER A 108 5.70 7.65 4.93
CA SER A 108 5.67 9.02 4.42
C SER A 108 6.86 9.31 3.50
N ALA A 109 8.05 8.87 3.87
CA ALA A 109 9.26 9.00 3.06
C ALA A 109 9.14 8.19 1.75
N PHE A 110 8.62 6.98 1.79
CA PHE A 110 8.33 6.14 0.63
C PHE A 110 7.44 6.87 -0.39
N ILE A 111 6.28 7.35 0.07
CA ILE A 111 5.33 8.07 -0.79
C ILE A 111 5.97 9.35 -1.37
N LYS A 112 6.68 10.12 -0.54
CA LYS A 112 7.34 11.36 -0.96
C LYS A 112 8.46 11.11 -1.95
N SER A 113 9.17 9.98 -1.86
CA SER A 113 10.22 9.59 -2.81
C SER A 113 9.63 9.24 -4.18
N ILE A 114 8.53 8.48 -4.24
CA ILE A 114 7.80 8.22 -5.49
C ILE A 114 7.31 9.55 -6.11
N ARG A 115 6.67 10.40 -5.31
CA ARG A 115 6.17 11.71 -5.72
C ARG A 115 7.28 12.62 -6.20
N GLY A 116 8.43 12.59 -5.53
CA GLY A 116 9.62 13.38 -5.85
C GLY A 116 10.48 12.82 -6.97
N SER A 117 10.10 11.67 -7.56
CA SER A 117 10.83 11.00 -8.65
C SER A 117 12.25 10.53 -8.24
N ASP A 118 12.45 10.22 -6.96
CA ASP A 118 13.68 9.60 -6.46
C ASP A 118 13.49 8.08 -6.38
N VAL A 119 13.91 7.39 -7.44
CA VAL A 119 13.78 5.93 -7.58
C VAL A 119 14.56 5.18 -6.50
N ASP A 120 15.79 5.62 -6.23
CA ASP A 120 16.67 4.92 -5.30
C ASP A 120 16.17 5.07 -3.86
N ALA A 121 15.73 6.24 -3.47
CA ALA A 121 15.09 6.46 -2.17
C ALA A 121 13.78 5.68 -2.04
N ALA A 122 12.94 5.65 -3.09
CA ALA A 122 11.69 4.89 -3.08
C ALA A 122 11.94 3.38 -2.89
N LEU A 123 12.91 2.80 -3.60
CA LEU A 123 13.32 1.40 -3.44
C LEU A 123 13.93 1.13 -2.07
N HIS A 124 14.74 2.06 -1.53
CA HIS A 124 15.28 1.93 -0.19
C HIS A 124 14.18 1.88 0.89
N TYR A 125 13.19 2.78 0.82
CA TYR A 125 12.09 2.76 1.78
C TYR A 125 11.15 1.57 1.58
N LEU A 126 10.95 1.10 0.34
CA LEU A 126 10.27 -0.18 0.07
C LEU A 126 10.99 -1.35 0.77
N ALA A 127 12.32 -1.45 0.60
CA ALA A 127 13.12 -2.49 1.23
C ALA A 127 13.01 -2.43 2.76
N ARG A 128 13.05 -1.24 3.36
CA ARG A 128 12.86 -1.06 4.81
C ARG A 128 11.52 -1.60 5.29
N MET A 129 10.43 -1.32 4.58
CA MET A 129 9.10 -1.85 4.91
C MET A 129 9.04 -3.37 4.80
N ILE A 130 9.61 -3.95 3.72
CA ILE A 130 9.63 -5.40 3.50
C ILE A 130 10.42 -6.11 4.61
N VAL A 131 11.64 -5.66 4.90
CA VAL A 131 12.52 -6.26 5.92
C VAL A 131 11.91 -6.12 7.33
N ALA A 132 11.21 -5.02 7.60
CA ALA A 132 10.46 -4.86 8.84
C ALA A 132 9.20 -5.75 8.94
N GLY A 133 8.89 -6.53 7.91
CA GLY A 133 7.73 -7.42 7.88
C GLY A 133 6.40 -6.68 7.75
N GLU A 134 6.37 -5.53 7.07
CA GLU A 134 5.13 -4.82 6.77
C GLU A 134 4.21 -5.69 5.89
N ASP A 135 2.89 -5.57 6.09
CA ASP A 135 1.92 -6.27 5.25
C ASP A 135 2.11 -5.89 3.77
N PRO A 136 2.45 -6.84 2.89
CA PRO A 136 2.65 -6.57 1.47
C PRO A 136 1.41 -5.95 0.81
N ARG A 137 0.21 -6.26 1.31
CA ARG A 137 -1.05 -5.66 0.84
C ARG A 137 -1.16 -4.19 1.23
N PHE A 138 -0.64 -3.82 2.41
CA PHE A 138 -0.57 -2.41 2.80
C PHE A 138 0.37 -1.65 1.87
N ILE A 139 1.57 -2.18 1.59
CA ILE A 139 2.53 -1.57 0.65
C ILE A 139 1.89 -1.40 -0.72
N ALA A 140 1.27 -2.47 -1.26
CA ALA A 140 0.60 -2.45 -2.56
C ALA A 140 -0.52 -1.38 -2.63
N ARG A 141 -1.32 -1.24 -1.56
CA ARG A 141 -2.35 -0.18 -1.49
C ARG A 141 -1.73 1.22 -1.59
N ARG A 142 -0.57 1.47 -0.96
CA ARG A 142 0.11 2.77 -1.06
C ARG A 142 0.61 3.04 -2.47
N ILE A 143 1.11 2.03 -3.16
CA ILE A 143 1.54 2.13 -4.57
C ILE A 143 0.34 2.48 -5.47
N VAL A 144 -0.80 1.80 -5.31
CA VAL A 144 -2.03 2.09 -6.07
C VAL A 144 -2.54 3.52 -5.83
N ILE A 145 -2.53 3.98 -4.57
CA ILE A 145 -2.91 5.36 -4.25
C ILE A 145 -1.97 6.36 -4.92
N SER A 146 -0.64 6.17 -4.81
CA SER A 146 0.34 7.07 -5.44
C SER A 146 0.20 7.10 -6.97
N ALA A 147 -0.13 5.97 -7.60
CA ALA A 147 -0.39 5.92 -9.04
C ALA A 147 -1.55 6.83 -9.46
N ALA A 148 -2.63 6.85 -8.70
CA ALA A 148 -3.81 7.67 -8.98
C ALA A 148 -3.64 9.13 -8.54
N GLU A 149 -3.00 9.36 -7.38
CA GLU A 149 -2.87 10.69 -6.77
C GLU A 149 -1.75 11.51 -7.39
N ASP A 150 -0.55 10.91 -7.59
CA ASP A 150 0.66 11.64 -7.95
C ASP A 150 1.01 11.57 -9.44
N ILE A 151 0.60 10.48 -10.13
CA ILE A 151 0.84 10.31 -11.56
C ILE A 151 -0.43 10.63 -12.37
N GLY A 152 -1.56 10.06 -11.99
CA GLY A 152 -2.86 10.33 -12.59
C GLY A 152 -2.84 10.22 -14.11
N MET A 153 -3.40 11.22 -14.78
CA MET A 153 -3.53 11.26 -16.23
C MET A 153 -2.26 11.73 -16.97
N ALA A 154 -1.21 12.10 -16.25
CA ALA A 154 0.10 12.34 -16.88
C ALA A 154 0.66 11.06 -17.48
N ASP A 155 0.39 9.89 -16.85
CA ASP A 155 0.65 8.57 -17.40
C ASP A 155 -0.47 7.58 -17.01
N PRO A 156 -1.45 7.35 -17.90
CA PRO A 156 -2.58 6.46 -17.64
C PRO A 156 -2.20 4.99 -17.38
N GLN A 157 -0.97 4.56 -17.70
CA GLN A 157 -0.50 3.20 -17.41
C GLN A 157 -0.09 3.00 -15.95
N ALA A 158 0.13 4.07 -15.22
CA ALA A 158 0.57 3.99 -13.81
C ALA A 158 -0.40 3.18 -12.94
N LEU A 159 -1.70 3.48 -13.02
CA LEU A 159 -2.70 2.78 -12.22
C LEU A 159 -2.87 1.30 -12.59
N PRO A 160 -3.00 0.89 -13.88
CA PRO A 160 -2.98 -0.51 -14.30
C PRO A 160 -1.75 -1.28 -13.79
N ILE A 161 -0.54 -0.72 -13.89
CA ILE A 161 0.69 -1.36 -13.42
C ILE A 161 0.66 -1.55 -11.90
N ALA A 162 0.26 -0.53 -11.15
CA ALA A 162 0.13 -0.62 -9.71
C ALA A 162 -0.90 -1.67 -9.27
N VAL A 163 -2.04 -1.75 -9.96
CA VAL A 163 -3.09 -2.77 -9.70
C VAL A 163 -2.59 -4.16 -10.06
N ALA A 164 -1.90 -4.33 -11.20
CA ALA A 164 -1.31 -5.60 -11.59
C ALA A 164 -0.30 -6.09 -10.55
N ALA A 165 0.59 -5.23 -10.07
CA ALA A 165 1.54 -5.54 -9.01
C ALA A 165 0.81 -5.93 -7.69
N SER A 166 -0.25 -5.21 -7.32
CA SER A 166 -1.06 -5.54 -6.15
C SER A 166 -1.70 -6.93 -6.26
N THR A 167 -2.23 -7.28 -7.43
CA THR A 167 -2.82 -8.60 -7.70
C THR A 167 -1.75 -9.69 -7.69
N ALA A 168 -0.59 -9.43 -8.29
CA ALA A 168 0.53 -10.38 -8.30
C ALA A 168 0.99 -10.71 -6.88
N VAL A 169 1.17 -9.70 -6.02
CA VAL A 169 1.55 -9.90 -4.62
C VAL A 169 0.56 -10.77 -3.86
N GLN A 170 -0.74 -10.59 -4.11
CA GLN A 170 -1.78 -11.39 -3.45
C GLN A 170 -1.76 -12.87 -3.89
N ASN A 171 -1.40 -13.15 -5.15
CA ASN A 171 -1.38 -14.50 -5.70
C ASN A 171 -0.07 -15.23 -5.47
N ILE A 172 1.05 -14.52 -5.50
CA ILE A 172 2.40 -15.10 -5.39
C ILE A 172 2.83 -15.18 -3.92
N GLY A 173 2.54 -14.14 -3.13
CA GLY A 173 3.03 -13.99 -1.75
C GLY A 173 4.50 -13.55 -1.68
N MET A 174 5.04 -13.54 -0.47
CA MET A 174 6.46 -13.22 -0.21
C MET A 174 7.26 -14.53 -0.11
N PRO A 175 8.53 -14.57 -0.49
CA PRO A 175 9.38 -13.40 -0.79
C PRO A 175 9.31 -12.89 -2.24
N GLU A 176 8.77 -13.63 -3.20
CA GLU A 176 8.79 -13.29 -4.63
C GLU A 176 7.90 -12.07 -4.94
N GLY A 177 6.85 -11.81 -4.16
CA GLY A 177 5.98 -10.64 -4.27
C GLY A 177 6.72 -9.29 -4.21
N ARG A 178 7.95 -9.26 -3.67
CA ARG A 178 8.82 -8.08 -3.69
C ARG A 178 9.18 -7.62 -5.12
N ILE A 179 9.22 -8.56 -6.09
CA ILE A 179 9.65 -8.28 -7.46
C ILE A 179 8.64 -7.37 -8.17
N PRO A 180 7.33 -7.74 -8.28
CA PRO A 180 6.33 -6.84 -8.87
C PRO A 180 6.14 -5.54 -8.08
N LEU A 181 6.34 -5.52 -6.76
CA LEU A 181 6.33 -4.27 -5.98
C LEU A 181 7.46 -3.33 -6.41
N ALA A 182 8.69 -3.85 -6.57
CA ALA A 182 9.84 -3.06 -7.00
C ALA A 182 9.66 -2.53 -8.43
N GLU A 183 9.13 -3.34 -9.36
CA GLU A 183 8.82 -2.92 -10.72
C GLU A 183 7.82 -1.76 -10.73
N ALA A 184 6.71 -1.88 -10.00
CA ALA A 184 5.72 -0.82 -9.91
C ALA A 184 6.28 0.46 -9.28
N VAL A 185 7.06 0.37 -8.20
CA VAL A 185 7.71 1.52 -7.56
C VAL A 185 8.66 2.23 -8.51
N THR A 186 9.50 1.47 -9.23
CA THR A 186 10.42 2.02 -10.24
C THR A 186 9.66 2.76 -11.33
N TYR A 187 8.60 2.13 -11.87
CA TYR A 187 7.77 2.76 -12.89
C TYR A 187 7.16 4.07 -12.39
N LEU A 188 6.51 4.06 -11.22
CA LEU A 188 5.84 5.23 -10.67
C LEU A 188 6.81 6.36 -10.32
N ALA A 189 7.99 6.04 -9.81
CA ALA A 189 9.00 7.04 -9.51
C ALA A 189 9.50 7.75 -10.78
N MET A 190 9.63 7.02 -11.90
CA MET A 190 10.09 7.58 -13.19
C MET A 190 8.96 8.23 -14.01
N ALA A 191 7.70 7.91 -13.75
CA ALA A 191 6.57 8.44 -14.50
C ALA A 191 6.42 9.97 -14.34
N PRO A 192 5.90 10.68 -15.36
CA PRO A 192 5.54 12.09 -15.21
C PRO A 192 4.46 12.27 -14.14
N LYS A 193 4.50 13.37 -13.40
CA LYS A 193 3.64 13.61 -12.24
C LYS A 193 2.50 14.56 -12.56
N SER A 194 1.29 14.20 -12.10
CA SER A 194 0.13 15.08 -12.06
C SER A 194 -0.85 14.67 -10.96
N ASN A 195 -1.29 15.63 -10.17
CA ASN A 195 -2.36 15.46 -9.21
C ASN A 195 -3.64 16.22 -9.63
N ALA A 196 -3.77 16.54 -10.93
CA ALA A 196 -4.86 17.36 -11.43
C ALA A 196 -6.25 16.73 -11.18
N SER A 197 -6.39 15.42 -11.38
CA SER A 197 -7.65 14.71 -11.12
C SER A 197 -8.04 14.71 -9.65
N TYR A 198 -7.07 14.50 -8.76
CA TYR A 198 -7.27 14.57 -7.31
C TYR A 198 -7.73 15.97 -6.87
N LYS A 199 -7.01 17.02 -7.28
CA LYS A 199 -7.38 18.42 -6.99
C LYS A 199 -8.74 18.80 -7.56
N ALA A 200 -9.08 18.32 -8.75
CA ALA A 200 -10.37 18.58 -9.38
C ALA A 200 -11.52 18.04 -8.54
N LEU A 201 -11.39 16.80 -8.06
CA LEU A 201 -12.40 16.19 -7.20
C LEU A 201 -12.49 16.90 -5.84
N ASP A 202 -11.37 17.25 -5.22
CA ASP A 202 -11.36 17.98 -3.95
C ASP A 202 -12.05 19.35 -4.06
N ALA A 203 -11.79 20.07 -5.14
CA ALA A 203 -12.47 21.35 -5.41
C ALA A 203 -13.99 21.16 -5.59
N ALA A 204 -14.41 20.12 -6.30
CA ALA A 204 -15.83 19.80 -6.46
C ALA A 204 -16.48 19.42 -5.12
N ILE A 205 -15.80 18.63 -4.28
CA ILE A 205 -16.25 18.28 -2.93
C ILE A 205 -16.38 19.53 -2.05
N ALA A 206 -15.42 20.45 -2.14
CA ALA A 206 -15.48 21.71 -1.39
C ALA A 206 -16.70 22.54 -1.78
N ASP A 207 -17.01 22.68 -3.07
CA ASP A 207 -18.21 23.38 -3.54
C ASP A 207 -19.49 22.72 -3.00
N VAL A 208 -19.61 21.39 -3.10
CA VAL A 208 -20.75 20.63 -2.56
C VAL A 208 -20.90 20.84 -1.05
N ARG A 209 -19.82 20.77 -0.29
CA ARG A 209 -19.83 20.99 1.17
C ARG A 209 -20.18 22.41 1.57
N SER A 210 -19.90 23.38 0.72
CA SER A 210 -20.29 24.78 0.94
C SER A 210 -21.75 25.07 0.62
N GLY A 211 -22.51 24.07 0.13
CA GLY A 211 -23.90 24.22 -0.30
C GLY A 211 -24.05 24.65 -1.75
N LEU A 212 -22.96 24.78 -2.51
CA LEU A 212 -23.01 25.10 -3.93
C LEU A 212 -23.28 23.82 -4.74
N VAL A 213 -24.49 23.29 -4.63
CA VAL A 213 -24.90 22.03 -5.25
C VAL A 213 -25.66 22.29 -6.55
N GLY A 214 -26.70 23.16 -6.51
CA GLY A 214 -27.62 23.41 -7.59
C GLY A 214 -28.51 22.21 -7.93
N GLU A 215 -29.55 22.45 -8.71
CA GLU A 215 -30.43 21.38 -9.21
C GLU A 215 -29.86 20.76 -10.49
N VAL A 216 -30.05 19.46 -10.65
CA VAL A 216 -29.72 18.77 -11.91
C VAL A 216 -30.58 19.34 -13.04
N PRO A 217 -30.00 19.77 -14.17
CA PRO A 217 -30.76 20.28 -15.31
C PRO A 217 -31.83 19.31 -15.79
N ASP A 218 -33.03 19.79 -16.08
CA ASP A 218 -34.21 18.97 -16.40
C ASP A 218 -33.94 17.97 -17.54
N HIS A 219 -33.19 18.38 -18.55
CA HIS A 219 -32.87 17.52 -19.69
C HIS A 219 -31.93 16.35 -19.34
N LEU A 220 -31.21 16.42 -18.19
CA LEU A 220 -30.34 15.35 -17.70
C LEU A 220 -31.04 14.46 -16.66
N ARG A 221 -32.25 14.85 -16.18
CA ARG A 221 -32.98 14.04 -15.20
C ARG A 221 -33.52 12.77 -15.86
N ASP A 222 -33.63 11.69 -15.06
CA ASP A 222 -34.21 10.44 -15.54
C ASP A 222 -35.67 10.62 -16.02
N ALA A 223 -35.98 10.14 -17.20
CA ALA A 223 -37.29 10.23 -17.84
C ALA A 223 -38.01 8.87 -17.92
N HIS A 224 -37.49 7.80 -17.30
CA HIS A 224 -38.01 6.44 -17.45
C HIS A 224 -39.07 6.05 -16.42
N TYR A 225 -39.38 6.91 -15.43
CA TYR A 225 -40.40 6.62 -14.43
C TYR A 225 -41.76 7.26 -14.77
N PRO A 226 -42.89 6.69 -14.27
CA PRO A 226 -44.22 7.26 -14.48
C PRO A 226 -44.31 8.70 -13.98
N GLY A 227 -44.80 9.63 -14.82
CA GLY A 227 -44.91 11.05 -14.48
C GLY A 227 -43.71 11.92 -14.83
N ALA A 228 -42.54 11.35 -15.11
CA ALA A 228 -41.33 12.12 -15.44
C ALA A 228 -41.54 13.11 -16.61
N LYS A 229 -42.26 12.68 -17.65
CA LYS A 229 -42.58 13.52 -18.81
C LYS A 229 -43.48 14.74 -18.46
N GLN A 230 -44.39 14.62 -17.47
CA GLN A 230 -45.22 15.69 -17.03
C GLN A 230 -44.40 16.75 -16.26
N LEU A 231 -43.33 16.34 -15.62
CA LEU A 231 -42.35 17.19 -14.92
C LEU A 231 -41.32 17.78 -15.87
N GLY A 232 -41.34 17.45 -17.17
CA GLY A 232 -40.38 17.95 -18.14
C GLY A 232 -39.00 17.25 -18.09
N HIS A 233 -38.87 16.17 -17.34
CA HIS A 233 -37.60 15.46 -17.19
C HIS A 233 -37.19 14.80 -18.51
N GLY A 234 -35.89 14.92 -18.85
CA GLY A 234 -35.32 14.43 -20.10
C GLY A 234 -35.68 15.24 -21.34
N LYS A 235 -36.54 16.28 -21.23
CA LYS A 235 -36.97 17.09 -22.36
C LYS A 235 -35.83 17.96 -22.87
N GLY A 236 -35.48 17.80 -24.17
CA GLY A 236 -34.44 18.59 -24.81
C GLY A 236 -33.03 18.01 -24.66
N TYR A 237 -32.90 16.82 -24.07
CA TYR A 237 -31.61 16.14 -24.03
C TYR A 237 -31.08 15.90 -25.45
N LYS A 238 -29.83 16.29 -25.67
CA LYS A 238 -29.13 16.11 -26.93
C LYS A 238 -28.20 14.90 -26.79
N TYR A 239 -28.54 13.81 -27.50
CA TYR A 239 -27.72 12.59 -27.48
C TYR A 239 -26.39 12.83 -28.20
N ALA A 240 -25.29 12.78 -27.45
CA ALA A 240 -23.96 13.20 -27.92
C ALA A 240 -23.49 12.48 -29.19
N HIS A 241 -23.80 11.19 -29.33
CA HIS A 241 -23.41 10.41 -30.55
C HIS A 241 -24.06 10.90 -31.85
N ASN A 242 -25.10 11.75 -31.80
CA ASN A 242 -25.71 12.35 -32.96
C ASN A 242 -25.01 13.64 -33.42
N PHE A 243 -23.95 14.06 -32.74
CA PHE A 243 -23.21 15.28 -32.99
C PHE A 243 -21.76 15.00 -33.45
N PRO A 244 -21.14 15.93 -34.21
CA PRO A 244 -19.72 15.82 -34.56
C PRO A 244 -18.86 15.61 -33.29
N HIS A 245 -17.84 14.76 -33.46
CA HIS A 245 -16.93 14.39 -32.37
C HIS A 245 -17.61 13.73 -31.15
N SER A 246 -18.88 13.34 -31.26
CA SER A 246 -19.75 12.87 -30.15
C SER A 246 -19.82 13.86 -28.99
N VAL A 247 -19.84 15.17 -29.30
CA VAL A 247 -19.98 16.27 -28.32
C VAL A 247 -21.19 17.10 -28.67
N ALA A 248 -22.19 17.08 -27.82
CA ALA A 248 -23.41 17.87 -28.00
C ALA A 248 -23.29 19.23 -27.27
N PRO A 249 -23.62 20.36 -27.91
CA PRO A 249 -23.63 21.65 -27.26
C PRO A 249 -24.83 21.74 -26.30
N GLN A 250 -24.57 21.41 -25.02
CA GLN A 250 -25.56 21.49 -23.94
C GLN A 250 -24.88 21.68 -22.57
N GLN A 251 -25.60 22.27 -21.66
CA GLN A 251 -25.16 22.49 -20.29
C GLN A 251 -25.31 21.19 -19.49
N HIS A 252 -24.23 20.71 -18.83
CA HIS A 252 -24.27 19.53 -17.99
C HIS A 252 -24.24 19.88 -16.49
N LEU A 253 -23.53 20.94 -16.11
CA LEU A 253 -23.51 21.40 -14.73
C LEU A 253 -24.83 22.10 -14.37
N PRO A 254 -25.24 22.08 -13.10
CA PRO A 254 -26.29 22.94 -12.58
C PRO A 254 -26.06 24.39 -12.95
N GLU A 255 -27.17 25.19 -13.06
CA GLU A 255 -27.08 26.61 -13.44
C GLU A 255 -26.19 27.42 -12.50
N ALA A 256 -26.25 27.13 -11.19
CA ALA A 256 -25.38 27.75 -10.18
C ALA A 256 -23.89 27.52 -10.39
N LEU A 257 -23.54 26.51 -11.18
CA LEU A 257 -22.14 26.10 -11.48
C LEU A 257 -21.78 26.36 -12.94
N ARG A 258 -22.59 27.10 -13.70
CA ARG A 258 -22.34 27.39 -15.12
C ARG A 258 -20.94 28.00 -15.29
N GLY A 259 -20.14 27.40 -16.19
CA GLY A 259 -18.79 27.87 -16.50
C GLY A 259 -17.73 27.47 -15.45
N LYS A 260 -18.10 26.73 -14.40
CA LYS A 260 -17.10 26.19 -13.47
C LYS A 260 -16.23 25.13 -14.14
N GLU A 261 -14.94 25.25 -13.93
CA GLU A 261 -13.94 24.29 -14.40
C GLU A 261 -13.19 23.73 -13.19
N TYR A 262 -13.26 22.43 -12.99
CA TYR A 262 -12.55 21.74 -11.91
C TYR A 262 -11.22 21.15 -12.37
N TYR A 263 -11.23 20.47 -13.52
CA TYR A 263 -10.05 19.79 -14.04
C TYR A 263 -9.20 20.73 -14.88
N THR A 264 -7.96 20.92 -14.44
CA THR A 264 -6.93 21.67 -15.16
C THR A 264 -5.72 20.76 -15.34
N PRO A 265 -5.42 20.29 -16.57
CA PRO A 265 -4.26 19.45 -16.85
C PRO A 265 -2.95 20.09 -16.42
N SER A 266 -2.01 19.29 -15.92
CA SER A 266 -0.69 19.79 -15.48
C SER A 266 0.24 20.17 -16.64
N GLY A 267 -0.02 19.71 -17.84
CA GLY A 267 0.89 19.83 -18.98
C GLY A 267 2.04 18.82 -18.98
N ASN A 268 2.13 17.93 -17.99
CA ASN A 268 3.13 16.87 -17.94
C ASN A 268 2.64 15.60 -18.65
N GLY A 269 3.56 14.86 -19.25
CA GLY A 269 3.26 13.59 -19.89
C GLY A 269 2.12 13.69 -20.90
N MET A 270 1.15 12.77 -20.81
CA MET A 270 -0.02 12.72 -21.68
C MET A 270 -1.01 13.88 -21.46
N GLU A 271 -1.03 14.49 -20.26
CA GLU A 271 -1.94 15.61 -19.99
C GLU A 271 -1.70 16.83 -20.88
N ARG A 272 -0.51 17.00 -21.43
CA ARG A 272 -0.24 18.06 -22.42
C ARG A 272 -1.16 17.94 -23.64
N THR A 273 -1.20 16.77 -24.25
CA THR A 273 -2.07 16.50 -25.41
C THR A 273 -3.55 16.47 -25.01
N MET A 274 -3.86 15.95 -23.83
CA MET A 274 -5.22 15.95 -23.30
C MET A 274 -5.74 17.36 -23.06
N GLY A 275 -4.89 18.30 -22.63
CA GLY A 275 -5.23 19.70 -22.43
C GLY A 275 -5.72 20.36 -23.71
N GLU A 276 -5.02 20.18 -24.82
CA GLU A 276 -5.43 20.71 -26.14
C GLU A 276 -6.80 20.18 -26.59
N ARG A 277 -7.00 18.87 -26.37
CA ARG A 277 -8.29 18.22 -26.64
C ARG A 277 -9.40 18.74 -25.73
N LEU A 278 -9.11 18.93 -24.45
CA LEU A 278 -10.07 19.44 -23.46
C LEU A 278 -10.59 20.83 -23.85
N GLU A 279 -9.70 21.74 -24.26
CA GLU A 279 -10.09 23.06 -24.73
C GLU A 279 -11.02 23.00 -25.97
N THR A 280 -10.73 22.09 -26.90
CA THR A 280 -11.61 21.87 -28.05
C THR A 280 -12.99 21.33 -27.60
N ILE A 281 -13.04 20.37 -26.69
CA ILE A 281 -14.29 19.81 -26.15
C ILE A 281 -15.08 20.93 -25.44
N ARG A 282 -14.44 21.76 -24.62
CA ARG A 282 -15.10 22.86 -23.91
C ARG A 282 -15.74 23.88 -24.85
N ARG A 283 -15.05 24.22 -25.95
CA ARG A 283 -15.63 25.09 -27.00
C ARG A 283 -16.87 24.46 -27.63
N LEU A 284 -16.78 23.21 -28.05
CA LEU A 284 -17.92 22.48 -28.64
C LEU A 284 -19.11 22.39 -27.67
N LEU A 285 -18.87 22.16 -26.37
CA LEU A 285 -19.91 22.15 -25.35
C LEU A 285 -20.61 23.52 -25.21
N ARG A 286 -19.89 24.63 -25.42
CA ARG A 286 -20.45 26.00 -25.45
C ARG A 286 -21.13 26.34 -26.77
N GLY A 287 -20.99 25.50 -27.80
CA GLY A 287 -21.55 25.75 -29.13
C GLY A 287 -20.71 26.70 -29.99
N GLU A 288 -19.41 26.79 -29.69
CA GLU A 288 -18.39 27.59 -30.40
C GLU A 288 -17.69 26.79 -31.50
#